data_386f997136e7729e05263530e1cae74d
#
_entry.id   386f997136e7729e05263530e1cae74d
#
_cell.length_a   1.000
_cell.length_b   1.000
_cell.length_c   1.000
_cell.angle_alpha   90.00
_cell.angle_beta   90.00
_cell.angle_gamma   90.00
#
_symmetry.space_group_name_H-M   'P 1'
#
loop_
_entity.id
_entity.type
_entity.pdbx_description
1 polymer ?
#
loop_
_entity_poly.entity_id
_entity_poly.type
_entity_poly.pdbx_seq_one_letter_code
_entity_poly.pdbx_strand_id
1 'polypeptide(L)'
;MSGGAVGTPPGQPSVSAALIVRNEAPVLAGCLESIASQVDEVVIVDTGSIDDTREIAKSCGARLLEFAWTGDFSAARNVSLDAAKGDWILYIDADERLTVSNGTSLKSLLADTQLAAMRVRLQPKARYTDYLELRLFRNHPCIRFDGVIHEWVIPGVAAVCRSEGMTVGESSEVRIVHTGYDADDHGRKHDRNLPLLRRAVAQNPERVYCWWHLGETLARVGQPDEAETAWMKAIEVARGSNIPQEQAEASLAYQSLALSALSRGVPQR
;
A
#
# COMPACT_ATOMS: atom_id res chain seq x y z
N MET A 1 -11.02 -35.15 2.41
CA MET A 1 -11.51 -34.67 3.71
C MET A 1 -12.02 -33.26 3.48
N SER A 2 -13.32 -33.05 3.65
CA SER A 2 -14.01 -31.76 3.40
C SER A 2 -13.61 -30.77 4.49
N GLY A 3 -12.84 -29.77 4.11
CA GLY A 3 -12.55 -28.62 4.98
C GLY A 3 -13.82 -27.79 5.14
N GLY A 4 -14.51 -27.95 6.24
CA GLY A 4 -15.63 -27.10 6.61
C GLY A 4 -15.13 -25.68 6.86
N ALA A 5 -15.75 -24.70 6.22
CA ALA A 5 -15.58 -23.31 6.56
C ALA A 5 -15.92 -23.12 8.05
N VAL A 6 -14.95 -22.71 8.84
CA VAL A 6 -15.16 -22.35 10.24
C VAL A 6 -15.93 -21.02 10.22
N GLY A 7 -17.24 -21.09 10.45
CA GLY A 7 -18.09 -19.90 10.55
C GLY A 7 -17.59 -18.98 11.65
N THR A 8 -17.55 -17.67 11.38
CA THR A 8 -17.19 -16.64 12.35
C THR A 8 -18.12 -16.73 13.57
N PRO A 9 -17.60 -16.75 14.81
CA PRO A 9 -18.44 -16.69 16.00
C PRO A 9 -19.35 -15.43 15.99
N PRO A 10 -20.58 -15.51 16.48
CA PRO A 10 -21.46 -14.34 16.53
C PRO A 10 -20.82 -13.22 17.33
N GLY A 11 -20.64 -12.05 16.69
CA GLY A 11 -20.08 -10.83 17.30
C GLY A 11 -18.64 -10.47 16.91
N GLN A 12 -17.93 -11.28 16.13
CA GLN A 12 -16.64 -10.90 15.59
C GLN A 12 -16.79 -10.36 14.15
N PRO A 13 -16.08 -9.27 13.79
CA PRO A 13 -16.14 -8.73 12.42
C PRO A 13 -15.50 -9.70 11.42
N SER A 14 -16.03 -9.71 10.20
CA SER A 14 -15.45 -10.42 9.08
C SER A 14 -14.36 -9.58 8.40
N VAL A 15 -13.32 -10.26 7.88
CA VAL A 15 -12.16 -9.61 7.25
C VAL A 15 -11.99 -10.14 5.83
N SER A 16 -11.95 -9.25 4.84
CA SER A 16 -11.55 -9.56 3.47
C SER A 16 -10.11 -9.13 3.24
N ALA A 17 -9.25 -10.03 2.73
CA ALA A 17 -7.98 -9.63 2.17
C ALA A 17 -8.17 -9.17 0.72
N ALA A 18 -7.61 -8.01 0.38
CA ALA A 18 -7.68 -7.40 -0.94
C ALA A 18 -6.26 -7.25 -1.53
N LEU A 19 -6.03 -7.88 -2.68
CA LEU A 19 -4.75 -7.90 -3.38
C LEU A 19 -4.93 -7.47 -4.85
N ILE A 20 -3.90 -6.85 -5.41
CA ILE A 20 -3.68 -6.74 -6.84
C ILE A 20 -2.40 -7.49 -7.20
N VAL A 21 -2.39 -8.21 -8.31
CA VAL A 21 -1.25 -9.04 -8.69
C VAL A 21 -0.91 -8.89 -10.16
N ARG A 22 0.38 -9.08 -10.50
CA ARG A 22 0.86 -9.27 -11.86
C ARG A 22 2.20 -10.00 -11.86
N ASN A 23 2.21 -11.25 -12.32
CA ASN A 23 3.41 -12.11 -12.36
C ASN A 23 4.05 -12.29 -10.98
N GLU A 24 3.24 -12.73 -10.01
CA GLU A 24 3.64 -12.90 -8.61
C GLU A 24 3.72 -14.39 -8.20
N ALA A 25 3.79 -15.31 -9.18
CA ALA A 25 3.81 -16.76 -8.92
C ALA A 25 4.87 -17.19 -7.88
N PRO A 26 6.09 -16.60 -7.83
CA PRO A 26 7.11 -17.03 -6.86
C PRO A 26 6.76 -16.72 -5.40
N VAL A 27 5.91 -15.73 -5.15
CA VAL A 27 5.70 -15.17 -3.80
C VAL A 27 4.25 -15.28 -3.30
N LEU A 28 3.28 -15.36 -4.21
CA LEU A 28 1.85 -15.28 -3.89
C LEU A 28 1.40 -16.36 -2.91
N ALA A 29 1.82 -17.61 -3.09
CA ALA A 29 1.41 -18.72 -2.22
C ALA A 29 1.75 -18.44 -0.76
N GLY A 30 2.98 -17.99 -0.47
CA GLY A 30 3.38 -17.68 0.90
C GLY A 30 2.66 -16.47 1.49
N CYS A 31 2.23 -15.47 0.68
CA CYS A 31 1.34 -14.41 1.14
C CYS A 31 0.01 -15.00 1.60
N LEU A 32 -0.64 -15.78 0.74
CA LEU A 32 -1.94 -16.37 1.01
C LEU A 32 -1.92 -17.31 2.22
N GLU A 33 -0.87 -18.11 2.39
CA GLU A 33 -0.66 -18.93 3.58
C GLU A 33 -0.58 -18.09 4.86
N SER A 34 0.13 -16.96 4.81
CA SER A 34 0.31 -16.09 5.98
C SER A 34 -0.97 -15.44 6.49
N ILE A 35 -1.96 -15.24 5.62
CA ILE A 35 -3.25 -14.60 5.96
C ILE A 35 -4.39 -15.60 6.17
N ALA A 36 -4.25 -16.85 5.75
CA ALA A 36 -5.33 -17.84 5.66
C ALA A 36 -6.14 -18.02 6.96
N SER A 37 -5.49 -17.95 8.14
CA SER A 37 -6.16 -18.10 9.44
C SER A 37 -6.76 -16.81 9.98
N GLN A 38 -6.50 -15.67 9.36
CA GLN A 38 -6.83 -14.33 9.86
C GLN A 38 -7.96 -13.66 9.08
N VAL A 39 -8.30 -14.16 7.89
CA VAL A 39 -9.31 -13.56 7.01
C VAL A 39 -10.41 -14.56 6.64
N ASP A 40 -11.59 -14.04 6.27
CA ASP A 40 -12.75 -14.86 5.89
C ASP A 40 -12.84 -15.05 4.38
N GLU A 41 -12.29 -14.13 3.61
CA GLU A 41 -12.18 -14.22 2.15
C GLU A 41 -10.91 -13.55 1.64
N VAL A 42 -10.49 -13.98 0.47
CA VAL A 42 -9.41 -13.35 -0.29
C VAL A 42 -9.93 -12.93 -1.65
N VAL A 43 -9.80 -11.66 -1.97
CA VAL A 43 -10.14 -11.07 -3.28
C VAL A 43 -8.85 -10.65 -3.97
N ILE A 44 -8.58 -11.23 -5.13
CA ILE A 44 -7.39 -10.94 -5.93
C ILE A 44 -7.83 -10.35 -7.26
N VAL A 45 -7.25 -9.22 -7.63
CA VAL A 45 -7.40 -8.60 -8.95
C VAL A 45 -6.12 -8.81 -9.74
N ASP A 46 -6.20 -9.65 -10.77
CA ASP A 46 -5.10 -9.89 -11.70
C ASP A 46 -5.08 -8.80 -12.78
N THR A 47 -3.94 -8.14 -12.94
CA THR A 47 -3.76 -7.03 -13.88
C THR A 47 -3.04 -7.45 -15.17
N GLY A 48 -3.08 -8.74 -15.50
CA GLY A 48 -2.54 -9.31 -16.73
C GLY A 48 -1.30 -10.16 -16.50
N SER A 49 -1.35 -11.12 -15.57
CA SER A 49 -0.32 -12.14 -15.37
C SER A 49 -0.24 -13.10 -16.56
N ILE A 50 1.00 -13.50 -16.85
CA ILE A 50 1.35 -14.47 -17.92
C ILE A 50 2.09 -15.69 -17.36
N ASP A 51 2.29 -15.74 -16.04
CA ASP A 51 2.86 -16.85 -15.27
C ASP A 51 1.75 -17.60 -14.49
N ASP A 52 2.12 -18.51 -13.61
CA ASP A 52 1.20 -19.35 -12.82
C ASP A 52 0.46 -18.60 -11.69
N THR A 53 0.52 -17.26 -11.63
CA THR A 53 -0.13 -16.45 -10.58
C THR A 53 -1.62 -16.76 -10.44
N ARG A 54 -2.33 -16.88 -11.56
CA ARG A 54 -3.78 -17.11 -11.58
C ARG A 54 -4.15 -18.51 -11.07
N GLU A 55 -3.35 -19.51 -11.43
CA GLU A 55 -3.50 -20.90 -11.01
C GLU A 55 -3.28 -21.02 -9.51
N ILE A 56 -2.25 -20.38 -8.98
CA ILE A 56 -1.96 -20.32 -7.55
C ILE A 56 -3.11 -19.65 -6.80
N ALA A 57 -3.58 -18.49 -7.25
CA ALA A 57 -4.70 -17.80 -6.63
C ALA A 57 -5.96 -18.69 -6.51
N LYS A 58 -6.32 -19.38 -7.60
CA LYS A 58 -7.48 -20.29 -7.64
C LYS A 58 -7.28 -21.50 -6.73
N SER A 59 -6.09 -22.10 -6.71
CA SER A 59 -5.79 -23.27 -5.88
C SER A 59 -5.87 -22.97 -4.38
N CYS A 60 -5.58 -21.72 -3.98
CA CYS A 60 -5.73 -21.26 -2.61
C CYS A 60 -7.17 -20.81 -2.26
N GLY A 61 -8.14 -20.94 -3.18
CA GLY A 61 -9.53 -20.59 -2.94
C GLY A 61 -9.83 -19.09 -2.99
N ALA A 62 -8.93 -18.28 -3.55
CA ALA A 62 -9.16 -16.85 -3.69
C ALA A 62 -10.22 -16.56 -4.77
N ARG A 63 -11.02 -15.51 -4.54
CA ARG A 63 -11.89 -14.94 -5.55
C ARG A 63 -11.06 -14.10 -6.51
N LEU A 64 -10.80 -14.64 -7.71
CA LEU A 64 -9.99 -14.01 -8.73
C LEU A 64 -10.85 -13.18 -9.69
N LEU A 65 -10.46 -11.93 -9.87
CA LEU A 65 -11.03 -10.98 -10.83
C LEU A 65 -9.94 -10.57 -11.84
N GLU A 66 -10.34 -10.25 -13.05
CA GLU A 66 -9.44 -9.73 -14.08
C GLU A 66 -9.67 -8.25 -14.27
N PHE A 67 -8.60 -7.49 -14.40
CA PHE A 67 -8.63 -6.06 -14.66
C PHE A 67 -7.58 -5.70 -15.72
N ALA A 68 -8.03 -5.15 -16.85
CA ALA A 68 -7.09 -4.68 -17.87
C ALA A 68 -6.29 -3.49 -17.33
N TRP A 69 -4.97 -3.62 -17.28
CA TRP A 69 -4.11 -2.58 -16.73
C TRP A 69 -4.25 -1.24 -17.46
N THR A 70 -4.62 -0.21 -16.74
CA THR A 70 -4.88 1.15 -17.26
C THR A 70 -3.79 2.17 -16.89
N GLY A 71 -2.70 1.72 -16.25
CA GLY A 71 -1.72 2.63 -15.66
C GLY A 71 -2.25 3.33 -14.41
N ASP A 72 -3.08 2.64 -13.61
CA ASP A 72 -3.72 3.21 -12.43
C ASP A 72 -3.87 2.12 -11.37
N PHE A 73 -3.04 2.22 -10.31
CA PHE A 73 -3.06 1.27 -9.20
C PHE A 73 -4.34 1.38 -8.37
N SER A 74 -4.83 2.62 -8.13
CA SER A 74 -6.04 2.80 -7.35
C SER A 74 -7.26 2.22 -8.05
N ALA A 75 -7.35 2.33 -9.36
CA ALA A 75 -8.43 1.73 -10.13
C ALA A 75 -8.46 0.21 -9.96
N ALA A 76 -7.30 -0.46 -10.06
CA ALA A 76 -7.20 -1.91 -9.85
C ALA A 76 -7.54 -2.30 -8.39
N ARG A 77 -7.03 -1.57 -7.38
CA ARG A 77 -7.33 -1.85 -5.97
C ARG A 77 -8.81 -1.63 -5.65
N ASN A 78 -9.43 -0.60 -6.19
CA ASN A 78 -10.83 -0.34 -5.93
C ASN A 78 -11.75 -1.44 -6.47
N VAL A 79 -11.38 -2.14 -7.55
CA VAL A 79 -12.10 -3.35 -8.02
C VAL A 79 -12.10 -4.44 -6.94
N SER A 80 -10.98 -4.63 -6.21
CA SER A 80 -10.95 -5.61 -5.12
C SER A 80 -11.82 -5.16 -3.94
N LEU A 81 -11.86 -3.86 -3.62
CA LEU A 81 -12.72 -3.33 -2.56
C LEU A 81 -14.21 -3.46 -2.90
N ASP A 82 -14.60 -3.20 -4.15
CA ASP A 82 -15.99 -3.33 -4.59
C ASP A 82 -16.48 -4.78 -4.57
N ALA A 83 -15.57 -5.74 -4.70
CA ALA A 83 -15.86 -7.16 -4.64
C ALA A 83 -15.84 -7.74 -3.23
N ALA A 84 -15.16 -7.11 -2.29
CA ALA A 84 -15.00 -7.56 -0.92
C ALA A 84 -16.32 -7.49 -0.14
N LYS A 85 -16.58 -8.51 0.70
CA LYS A 85 -17.83 -8.65 1.48
C LYS A 85 -17.62 -8.54 2.98
N GLY A 86 -16.38 -8.60 3.47
CA GLY A 86 -16.07 -8.49 4.88
C GLY A 86 -16.37 -7.10 5.44
N ASP A 87 -16.55 -7.00 6.75
CA ASP A 87 -16.72 -5.73 7.46
C ASP A 87 -15.45 -4.88 7.43
N TRP A 88 -14.30 -5.55 7.31
CA TRP A 88 -12.98 -4.94 7.25
C TRP A 88 -12.20 -5.40 6.03
N ILE A 89 -11.34 -4.52 5.55
CA ILE A 89 -10.38 -4.79 4.49
C ILE A 89 -8.98 -4.86 5.10
N LEU A 90 -8.27 -5.94 4.82
CA LEU A 90 -6.81 -6.03 4.91
C LEU A 90 -6.27 -5.89 3.50
N TYR A 91 -5.64 -4.76 3.15
CA TYR A 91 -4.90 -4.73 1.90
C TYR A 91 -3.45 -5.16 2.12
N ILE A 92 -2.99 -6.06 1.26
CA ILE A 92 -1.67 -6.67 1.35
C ILE A 92 -1.14 -6.96 -0.05
N ASP A 93 0.17 -6.87 -0.25
CA ASP A 93 0.81 -7.18 -1.52
C ASP A 93 1.31 -8.62 -1.54
N ALA A 94 1.44 -9.21 -2.73
CA ALA A 94 1.79 -10.63 -2.88
C ALA A 94 3.17 -11.00 -2.28
N ASP A 95 4.08 -10.05 -2.23
CA ASP A 95 5.42 -10.19 -1.66
C ASP A 95 5.50 -9.81 -0.17
N GLU A 96 4.35 -9.68 0.49
CA GLU A 96 4.24 -9.41 1.92
C GLU A 96 3.79 -10.64 2.70
N ARG A 97 4.13 -10.67 3.99
CA ARG A 97 3.76 -11.73 4.94
C ARG A 97 3.18 -11.12 6.19
N LEU A 98 1.96 -11.55 6.54
CA LEU A 98 1.30 -11.16 7.77
C LEU A 98 1.75 -12.05 8.91
N THR A 99 2.02 -11.46 10.07
CA THR A 99 2.16 -12.16 11.33
C THR A 99 1.31 -11.48 12.39
N VAL A 100 0.65 -12.27 13.22
CA VAL A 100 -0.14 -11.81 14.38
C VAL A 100 0.41 -12.49 15.62
N SER A 101 0.57 -11.73 16.70
CA SER A 101 1.10 -12.25 17.97
C SER A 101 0.27 -13.41 18.50
N ASN A 102 0.93 -14.38 19.16
CA ASN A 102 0.27 -15.55 19.74
C ASN A 102 -0.84 -15.13 20.72
N GLY A 103 -1.98 -15.79 20.62
CA GLY A 103 -3.15 -15.51 21.49
C GLY A 103 -4.03 -14.36 21.01
N THR A 104 -3.67 -13.71 19.90
CA THR A 104 -4.42 -12.60 19.29
C THR A 104 -4.89 -13.00 17.89
N SER A 105 -5.93 -12.37 17.39
CA SER A 105 -6.41 -12.48 16.00
C SER A 105 -6.77 -11.11 15.46
N LEU A 106 -6.75 -10.94 14.11
CA LEU A 106 -7.23 -9.69 13.51
C LEU A 106 -8.65 -9.38 13.98
N LYS A 107 -9.53 -10.37 13.99
CA LYS A 107 -10.94 -10.19 14.38
C LYS A 107 -11.10 -9.67 15.81
N SER A 108 -10.27 -10.13 16.74
CA SER A 108 -10.31 -9.63 18.14
C SER A 108 -9.85 -8.19 18.24
N LEU A 109 -8.83 -7.79 17.48
CA LEU A 109 -8.33 -6.41 17.44
C LEU A 109 -9.30 -5.45 16.74
N LEU A 110 -10.07 -5.94 15.78
CA LEU A 110 -11.01 -5.16 14.98
C LEU A 110 -12.45 -5.16 15.55
N ALA A 111 -12.67 -5.75 16.71
CA ALA A 111 -13.99 -5.83 17.34
C ALA A 111 -14.50 -4.46 17.86
N ASP A 112 -13.61 -3.48 18.04
CA ASP A 112 -14.00 -2.13 18.46
C ASP A 112 -14.79 -1.43 17.35
N THR A 113 -16.04 -1.11 17.64
CA THR A 113 -16.96 -0.48 16.69
C THR A 113 -16.62 0.99 16.40
N GLN A 114 -15.80 1.63 17.22
CA GLN A 114 -15.38 3.01 17.06
C GLN A 114 -14.18 3.18 16.12
N LEU A 115 -13.56 2.07 15.68
CA LEU A 115 -12.44 2.12 14.75
C LEU A 115 -12.91 2.19 13.29
N ALA A 116 -12.45 3.19 12.55
CA ALA A 116 -12.56 3.27 11.09
C ALA A 116 -11.39 2.56 10.38
N ALA A 117 -10.21 2.60 11.00
CA ALA A 117 -9.00 2.01 10.44
C ALA A 117 -8.00 1.66 11.55
N MET A 118 -6.98 0.85 11.20
CA MET A 118 -5.89 0.46 12.09
C MET A 118 -4.56 0.51 11.36
N ARG A 119 -3.57 1.14 11.99
CA ARG A 119 -2.17 1.05 11.59
C ARG A 119 -1.51 -0.16 12.23
N VAL A 120 -0.70 -0.85 11.45
CA VAL A 120 0.07 -2.01 11.88
C VAL A 120 1.55 -1.81 11.58
N ARG A 121 2.41 -2.61 12.18
CA ARG A 121 3.84 -2.54 11.89
C ARG A 121 4.13 -3.07 10.49
N LEU A 122 4.74 -2.23 9.66
CA LEU A 122 5.29 -2.62 8.36
C LEU A 122 6.82 -2.63 8.43
N GLN A 123 7.42 -3.75 8.10
CA GLN A 123 8.85 -3.91 7.92
C GLN A 123 9.16 -3.96 6.42
N PRO A 124 9.69 -2.86 5.83
CA PRO A 124 9.86 -2.76 4.38
C PRO A 124 10.97 -3.67 3.82
N LYS A 125 11.95 -4.02 4.66
CA LYS A 125 13.05 -4.97 4.34
C LYS A 125 13.62 -5.54 5.63
N ALA A 126 14.24 -6.72 5.55
CA ALA A 126 14.74 -7.51 6.70
C ALA A 126 15.69 -6.78 7.67
N ARG A 127 16.26 -5.64 7.32
CA ARG A 127 17.20 -4.85 8.15
C ARG A 127 16.77 -3.39 8.35
N TYR A 128 15.57 -3.05 7.93
CA TYR A 128 15.02 -1.71 8.10
C TYR A 128 14.16 -1.64 9.37
N THR A 129 14.13 -0.46 9.98
CA THR A 129 13.22 -0.18 11.09
C THR A 129 11.78 -0.28 10.59
N ASP A 130 10.95 -1.01 11.32
CA ASP A 130 9.52 -1.05 11.07
C ASP A 130 8.87 0.29 11.47
N TYR A 131 7.80 0.63 10.76
CA TYR A 131 7.00 1.81 11.02
C TYR A 131 5.51 1.44 11.00
N LEU A 132 4.67 2.34 11.47
CA LEU A 132 3.22 2.13 11.47
C LEU A 132 2.64 2.55 10.13
N GLU A 133 1.97 1.60 9.47
CA GLU A 133 1.30 1.79 8.18
C GLU A 133 -0.17 1.43 8.29
N LEU A 134 -1.06 2.21 7.65
CA LEU A 134 -2.48 1.93 7.60
C LEU A 134 -2.72 0.78 6.62
N ARG A 135 -3.08 -0.39 7.13
CA ARG A 135 -3.29 -1.62 6.34
C ARG A 135 -4.66 -2.26 6.54
N LEU A 136 -5.37 -1.87 7.58
CA LEU A 136 -6.70 -2.35 7.91
C LEU A 136 -7.67 -1.17 7.98
N PHE A 137 -8.82 -1.29 7.33
CA PHE A 137 -9.87 -0.25 7.37
C PHE A 137 -11.26 -0.86 7.15
N ARG A 138 -12.31 -0.14 7.60
CA ARG A 138 -13.68 -0.55 7.37
C ARG A 138 -13.98 -0.67 5.87
N ASN A 139 -14.71 -1.71 5.50
CA ASN A 139 -15.27 -1.82 4.15
C ASN A 139 -16.42 -0.81 4.00
N HIS A 140 -16.05 0.44 3.76
CA HIS A 140 -17.00 1.57 3.71
C HIS A 140 -16.97 2.22 2.31
N PRO A 141 -18.13 2.63 1.75
CA PRO A 141 -18.18 3.21 0.40
C PRO A 141 -17.30 4.44 0.19
N CYS A 142 -17.11 5.24 1.24
CA CYS A 142 -16.26 6.44 1.18
C CYS A 142 -14.75 6.14 1.31
N ILE A 143 -14.36 4.92 1.70
CA ILE A 143 -12.95 4.53 1.81
C ILE A 143 -12.55 3.86 0.50
N ARG A 144 -11.87 4.60 -0.35
CA ARG A 144 -11.38 4.15 -1.65
C ARG A 144 -9.95 4.60 -1.83
N PHE A 145 -9.17 3.82 -2.57
CA PHE A 145 -7.84 4.23 -2.99
C PHE A 145 -7.92 5.40 -3.97
N ASP A 146 -7.04 6.35 -3.80
CA ASP A 146 -6.84 7.51 -4.66
C ASP A 146 -5.37 7.64 -5.06
N GLY A 147 -5.13 8.07 -6.30
CA GLY A 147 -3.80 8.22 -6.87
C GLY A 147 -3.40 7.09 -7.81
N VAL A 148 -2.93 7.44 -9.00
CA VAL A 148 -2.53 6.48 -10.05
C VAL A 148 -1.32 5.62 -9.67
N ILE A 149 -0.48 6.14 -8.78
CA ILE A 149 0.66 5.46 -8.15
C ILE A 149 0.84 6.04 -6.73
N HIS A 150 1.39 5.25 -5.80
CA HIS A 150 1.44 5.60 -4.37
C HIS A 150 0.04 5.92 -3.83
N GLU A 151 -0.88 5.11 -4.25
CA GLU A 151 -2.29 5.19 -3.90
C GLU A 151 -2.50 5.01 -2.40
N TRP A 152 -3.48 5.72 -1.86
CA TRP A 152 -3.75 5.77 -0.44
C TRP A 152 -5.24 5.88 -0.15
N VAL A 153 -5.65 5.46 1.04
CA VAL A 153 -7.04 5.51 1.51
C VAL A 153 -7.26 6.58 2.58
N ILE A 154 -6.20 7.29 2.99
CA ILE A 154 -6.23 8.24 4.12
C ILE A 154 -7.32 9.31 3.98
N PRO A 155 -7.55 9.93 2.83
CA PRO A 155 -8.63 10.92 2.70
C PRO A 155 -10.02 10.34 3.00
N GLY A 156 -10.31 9.14 2.50
CA GLY A 156 -11.56 8.44 2.76
C GLY A 156 -11.73 8.06 4.23
N VAL A 157 -10.68 7.52 4.85
CA VAL A 157 -10.66 7.20 6.30
C VAL A 157 -10.90 8.46 7.13
N ALA A 158 -10.20 9.57 6.83
CA ALA A 158 -10.38 10.82 7.53
C ALA A 158 -11.80 11.40 7.36
N ALA A 159 -12.43 11.22 6.20
CA ALA A 159 -13.81 11.62 5.97
C ALA A 159 -14.78 10.82 6.85
N VAL A 160 -14.63 9.49 6.91
CA VAL A 160 -15.45 8.61 7.77
C VAL A 160 -15.24 8.95 9.26
N CYS A 161 -13.99 9.14 9.70
CA CYS A 161 -13.71 9.56 11.08
C CYS A 161 -14.45 10.86 11.45
N ARG A 162 -14.47 11.84 10.56
CA ARG A 162 -15.17 13.12 10.82
C ARG A 162 -16.68 12.99 10.80
N SER A 163 -17.24 12.24 9.85
CA SER A 163 -18.71 12.14 9.68
C SER A 163 -19.36 11.23 10.69
N GLU A 164 -18.67 10.17 11.15
CA GLU A 164 -19.24 9.12 12.00
C GLU A 164 -18.66 9.12 13.42
N GLY A 165 -17.74 10.04 13.73
CA GLY A 165 -17.09 10.12 15.04
C GLY A 165 -16.14 8.96 15.32
N MET A 166 -15.66 8.28 14.26
CA MET A 166 -14.76 7.13 14.38
C MET A 166 -13.30 7.56 14.54
N THR A 167 -12.45 6.61 14.92
CA THR A 167 -11.01 6.84 15.16
C THR A 167 -10.12 5.89 14.36
N VAL A 168 -8.84 6.20 14.32
CA VAL A 168 -7.79 5.31 13.77
C VAL A 168 -7.01 4.72 14.93
N GLY A 169 -7.00 3.39 15.03
CA GLY A 169 -6.23 2.66 16.03
C GLY A 169 -4.82 2.28 15.53
N GLU A 170 -4.03 1.77 16.45
CA GLU A 170 -2.68 1.24 16.19
C GLU A 170 -2.51 -0.11 16.90
N SER A 171 -1.81 -1.05 16.25
CA SER A 171 -1.47 -2.34 16.85
C SER A 171 -0.01 -2.68 16.61
N SER A 172 0.68 -3.03 17.70
CA SER A 172 2.01 -3.62 17.65
C SER A 172 1.99 -5.16 17.52
N GLU A 173 0.83 -5.77 17.68
CA GLU A 173 0.63 -7.23 17.63
C GLU A 173 0.48 -7.76 16.21
N VAL A 174 0.22 -6.86 15.25
CA VAL A 174 0.14 -7.17 13.83
C VAL A 174 1.36 -6.60 13.13
N ARG A 175 2.05 -7.46 12.41
CA ARG A 175 3.21 -7.09 11.59
C ARG A 175 3.04 -7.60 10.18
N ILE A 176 3.39 -6.78 9.21
CA ILE A 176 3.55 -7.13 7.80
C ILE A 176 5.03 -6.99 7.45
N VAL A 177 5.61 -8.04 6.90
CA VAL A 177 7.01 -8.07 6.46
C VAL A 177 7.04 -8.15 4.94
N HIS A 178 7.70 -7.19 4.32
CA HIS A 178 7.93 -7.22 2.87
C HIS A 178 9.12 -8.15 2.58
N THR A 179 8.86 -9.24 1.86
CA THR A 179 9.84 -10.26 1.49
C THR A 179 10.32 -10.12 0.05
N GLY A 180 9.94 -9.01 -0.61
CA GLY A 180 10.15 -8.79 -2.02
C GLY A 180 11.58 -9.08 -2.48
N TYR A 181 11.67 -9.75 -3.59
CA TYR A 181 12.92 -10.10 -4.23
C TYR A 181 13.72 -8.83 -4.53
N ASP A 182 14.90 -8.71 -3.93
CA ASP A 182 15.94 -7.73 -4.32
C ASP A 182 16.61 -8.12 -5.66
N ALA A 183 15.89 -8.81 -6.55
CA ALA A 183 16.36 -9.04 -7.89
C ALA A 183 16.44 -7.70 -8.63
N ASP A 184 17.57 -7.43 -9.26
CA ASP A 184 18.05 -6.26 -10.01
C ASP A 184 17.09 -5.62 -11.04
N ASP A 185 15.84 -5.37 -10.65
CA ASP A 185 14.81 -4.79 -11.51
C ASP A 185 14.61 -3.28 -11.32
N HIS A 186 15.57 -2.60 -10.66
CA HIS A 186 15.46 -1.17 -10.35
C HIS A 186 15.28 -0.30 -11.61
N GLY A 187 15.94 -0.63 -12.72
CA GLY A 187 15.81 0.11 -13.99
C GLY A 187 14.38 0.05 -14.54
N ARG A 188 13.83 -1.15 -14.71
CA ARG A 188 12.48 -1.36 -15.26
C ARG A 188 11.37 -0.76 -14.40
N LYS A 189 11.53 -0.77 -13.06
CA LYS A 189 10.58 -0.12 -12.14
C LYS A 189 10.58 1.39 -12.32
N HIS A 190 11.74 2.02 -12.49
CA HIS A 190 11.83 3.48 -12.69
C HIS A 190 11.24 3.91 -14.02
N ASP A 191 11.52 3.19 -15.10
CA ASP A 191 10.96 3.47 -16.43
C ASP A 191 9.43 3.37 -16.43
N ARG A 192 8.89 2.34 -15.75
CA ARG A 192 7.44 2.17 -15.58
C ARG A 192 6.82 3.28 -14.72
N ASN A 193 7.49 3.67 -13.62
CA ASN A 193 6.91 4.56 -12.63
C ASN A 193 6.99 6.03 -13.06
N LEU A 194 8.00 6.45 -13.83
CA LEU A 194 8.17 7.85 -14.22
C LEU A 194 6.95 8.47 -14.93
N PRO A 195 6.35 7.85 -15.97
CA PRO A 195 5.14 8.39 -16.58
C PRO A 195 3.94 8.42 -15.62
N LEU A 196 3.83 7.45 -14.70
CA LEU A 196 2.77 7.42 -13.69
C LEU A 196 2.95 8.53 -12.67
N LEU A 197 4.17 8.81 -12.22
CA LEU A 197 4.48 9.90 -11.29
C LEU A 197 4.21 11.27 -11.93
N ARG A 198 4.59 11.47 -13.19
CA ARG A 198 4.25 12.71 -13.92
C ARG A 198 2.74 12.90 -14.02
N ARG A 199 1.98 11.83 -14.27
CA ARG A 199 0.51 11.85 -14.25
C ARG A 199 -0.03 12.14 -12.85
N ALA A 200 0.52 11.52 -11.81
CA ALA A 200 0.10 11.70 -10.44
C ALA A 200 0.21 13.16 -9.97
N VAL A 201 1.36 13.80 -10.22
CA VAL A 201 1.55 15.21 -9.85
C VAL A 201 0.72 16.17 -10.69
N ALA A 202 0.34 15.80 -11.92
CA ALA A 202 -0.57 16.59 -12.75
C ALA A 202 -2.01 16.50 -12.27
N GLN A 203 -2.45 15.32 -11.79
CA GLN A 203 -3.80 15.08 -11.28
C GLN A 203 -3.98 15.59 -9.85
N ASN A 204 -2.99 15.40 -9.00
CA ASN A 204 -3.00 15.79 -7.59
C ASN A 204 -1.74 16.64 -7.27
N PRO A 205 -1.68 17.91 -7.73
CA PRO A 205 -0.50 18.75 -7.58
C PRO A 205 -0.20 19.13 -6.12
N GLU A 206 -1.14 18.93 -5.23
CA GLU A 206 -1.01 19.19 -3.78
C GLU A 206 -0.44 17.99 -3.01
N ARG A 207 -0.15 16.86 -3.66
CA ARG A 207 0.37 15.67 -2.99
C ARG A 207 1.90 15.70 -2.89
N VAL A 208 2.43 16.05 -1.71
CA VAL A 208 3.87 16.18 -1.41
C VAL A 208 4.65 14.91 -1.76
N TYR A 209 4.14 13.76 -1.34
CA TYR A 209 4.78 12.45 -1.55
C TYR A 209 5.03 12.12 -3.02
N CYS A 210 4.07 12.46 -3.90
CA CYS A 210 4.21 12.23 -5.34
C CYS A 210 5.31 13.10 -5.97
N TRP A 211 5.42 14.37 -5.55
CA TRP A 211 6.48 15.26 -6.00
C TRP A 211 7.86 14.78 -5.55
N TRP A 212 7.98 14.35 -4.28
CA TRP A 212 9.25 13.80 -3.79
C TRP A 212 9.65 12.54 -4.57
N HIS A 213 8.73 11.56 -4.76
CA HIS A 213 9.00 10.35 -5.52
C HIS A 213 9.31 10.60 -6.99
N LEU A 214 8.68 11.61 -7.60
CA LEU A 214 9.04 12.05 -8.94
C LEU A 214 10.51 12.48 -8.99
N GLY A 215 10.94 13.32 -8.04
CA GLY A 215 12.33 13.74 -7.93
C GLY A 215 13.29 12.56 -7.74
N GLU A 216 12.98 11.63 -6.83
CA GLU A 216 13.80 10.41 -6.62
C GLU A 216 13.94 9.57 -7.89
N THR A 217 12.84 9.42 -8.63
CA THR A 217 12.85 8.66 -9.89
C THR A 217 13.63 9.38 -10.97
N LEU A 218 13.44 10.69 -11.11
CA LEU A 218 14.17 11.53 -12.07
C LEU A 218 15.69 11.51 -11.82
N ALA A 219 16.11 11.62 -10.55
CA ALA A 219 17.52 11.53 -10.19
C ALA A 219 18.14 10.18 -10.61
N ARG A 220 17.42 9.08 -10.41
CA ARG A 220 17.88 7.73 -10.75
C ARG A 220 17.94 7.45 -12.26
N VAL A 221 17.08 8.09 -13.04
CA VAL A 221 17.14 8.01 -14.51
C VAL A 221 18.05 9.06 -15.15
N GLY A 222 18.86 9.77 -14.35
CA GLY A 222 19.87 10.69 -14.84
C GLY A 222 19.36 12.08 -15.23
N GLN A 223 18.25 12.53 -14.63
CA GLN A 223 17.64 13.86 -14.85
C GLN A 223 17.72 14.73 -13.57
N PRO A 224 18.94 15.10 -13.10
CA PRO A 224 19.11 15.72 -11.78
C PRO A 224 18.48 17.11 -11.67
N ASP A 225 18.43 17.90 -12.73
CA ASP A 225 17.86 19.26 -12.68
C ASP A 225 16.33 19.23 -12.56
N GLU A 226 15.68 18.29 -13.27
CA GLU A 226 14.24 18.06 -13.10
C GLU A 226 13.95 17.48 -11.72
N ALA A 227 14.82 16.63 -11.18
CA ALA A 227 14.69 16.07 -9.84
C ALA A 227 14.67 17.14 -8.77
N GLU A 228 15.63 18.11 -8.82
CA GLU A 228 15.67 19.24 -7.89
C GLU A 228 14.42 20.10 -7.99
N THR A 229 13.93 20.33 -9.19
CA THR A 229 12.68 21.08 -9.42
C THR A 229 11.50 20.38 -8.75
N ALA A 230 11.42 19.05 -8.88
CA ALA A 230 10.35 18.24 -8.26
C ALA A 230 10.44 18.28 -6.72
N TRP A 231 11.65 18.15 -6.13
CA TRP A 231 11.83 18.22 -4.67
C TRP A 231 11.52 19.63 -4.13
N MET A 232 11.90 20.71 -4.84
CA MET A 232 11.53 22.07 -4.46
C MET A 232 10.00 22.24 -4.48
N LYS A 233 9.33 21.66 -5.48
CA LYS A 233 7.87 21.70 -5.55
C LYS A 233 7.22 20.95 -4.40
N ALA A 234 7.75 19.79 -4.00
CA ALA A 234 7.29 19.06 -2.81
C ALA A 234 7.32 19.96 -1.55
N ILE A 235 8.42 20.70 -1.36
CA ILE A 235 8.58 21.62 -0.22
C ILE A 235 7.60 22.78 -0.29
N GLU A 236 7.41 23.37 -1.48
CA GLU A 236 6.44 24.45 -1.69
C GLU A 236 5.03 24.02 -1.31
N VAL A 237 4.60 22.85 -1.82
CA VAL A 237 3.28 22.26 -1.55
C VAL A 237 3.11 22.00 -0.05
N ALA A 238 4.10 21.40 0.59
CA ALA A 238 4.04 21.09 2.02
C ALA A 238 3.86 22.35 2.90
N ARG A 239 4.43 23.49 2.51
CA ARG A 239 4.26 24.76 3.23
C ARG A 239 2.82 25.27 3.20
N GLY A 240 2.06 24.93 2.16
CA GLY A 240 0.64 25.27 2.03
C GLY A 240 -0.31 24.23 2.62
N SER A 241 0.18 23.06 2.98
CA SER A 241 -0.67 21.96 3.46
C SER A 241 -0.94 22.09 4.96
N ASN A 242 -2.19 21.80 5.34
CA ASN A 242 -2.63 21.64 6.73
C ASN A 242 -2.64 20.15 7.17
N ILE A 243 -2.11 19.27 6.36
CA ILE A 243 -2.06 17.82 6.63
C ILE A 243 -0.71 17.50 7.30
N PRO A 244 -0.69 17.07 8.58
CA PRO A 244 0.57 16.83 9.30
C PRO A 244 1.50 15.83 8.61
N GLN A 245 0.93 14.80 7.97
CA GLN A 245 1.69 13.81 7.23
C GLN A 245 2.44 14.44 6.05
N GLU A 246 1.82 15.31 5.26
CA GLU A 246 2.46 15.98 4.13
C GLU A 246 3.56 16.93 4.57
N GLN A 247 3.36 17.63 5.70
CA GLN A 247 4.42 18.46 6.30
C GLN A 247 5.62 17.61 6.73
N ALA A 248 5.38 16.40 7.30
CA ALA A 248 6.44 15.46 7.64
C ALA A 248 7.17 14.92 6.39
N GLU A 249 6.43 14.64 5.32
CA GLU A 249 6.98 14.15 4.04
C GLU A 249 7.91 15.17 3.36
N ALA A 250 7.75 16.46 3.62
CA ALA A 250 8.67 17.50 3.14
C ALA A 250 10.12 17.30 3.61
N SER A 251 10.32 16.66 4.77
CA SER A 251 11.66 16.35 5.28
C SER A 251 12.46 15.46 4.33
N LEU A 252 11.79 14.56 3.61
CA LEU A 252 12.38 13.69 2.60
C LEU A 252 12.92 14.51 1.42
N ALA A 253 12.15 15.50 0.95
CA ALA A 253 12.58 16.37 -0.14
C ALA A 253 13.76 17.27 0.26
N TYR A 254 13.78 17.79 1.51
CA TYR A 254 14.94 18.52 2.03
C TYR A 254 16.20 17.66 2.08
N GLN A 255 16.07 16.39 2.53
CA GLN A 255 17.20 15.47 2.55
C GLN A 255 17.74 15.18 1.15
N SER A 256 16.86 14.92 0.18
CA SER A 256 17.24 14.67 -1.21
C SER A 256 17.96 15.85 -1.83
N LEU A 257 17.47 17.08 -1.61
CA LEU A 257 18.15 18.32 -2.07
C LEU A 257 19.53 18.49 -1.42
N ALA A 258 19.65 18.25 -0.12
CA ALA A 258 20.92 18.36 0.59
C ALA A 258 21.94 17.33 0.05
N LEU A 259 21.54 16.11 -0.18
CA LEU A 259 22.40 15.06 -0.76
C LEU A 259 22.80 15.40 -2.21
N SER A 260 21.88 15.91 -3.02
CA SER A 260 22.17 16.36 -4.37
C SER A 260 23.21 17.51 -4.39
N ALA A 261 23.05 18.51 -3.53
CA ALA A 261 23.98 19.61 -3.39
C ALA A 261 25.39 19.14 -2.97
N LEU A 262 25.48 18.21 -2.02
CA LEU A 262 26.75 17.63 -1.58
C LEU A 262 27.44 16.86 -2.69
N SER A 263 26.70 16.07 -3.49
CA SER A 263 27.26 15.29 -4.59
C SER A 263 27.84 16.16 -5.72
N ARG A 264 27.26 17.34 -5.95
CA ARG A 264 27.77 18.31 -6.94
C ARG A 264 29.01 19.07 -6.44
N GLY A 265 29.15 19.25 -5.13
CA GLY A 265 30.30 19.94 -4.50
C GLY A 265 31.53 19.07 -4.32
N VAL A 266 31.46 17.76 -4.49
CA VAL A 266 32.60 16.84 -4.36
C VAL A 266 33.19 16.62 -5.76
N PRO A 267 34.46 17.04 -6.02
CA PRO A 267 35.14 16.74 -7.27
C PRO A 267 35.20 15.20 -7.43
N GLN A 268 34.70 14.68 -8.53
CA GLN A 268 34.90 13.28 -8.89
C GLN A 268 36.41 13.05 -9.04
N ARG A 269 37.01 12.26 -8.14
CA ARG A 269 38.38 11.80 -8.24
C ARG A 269 38.45 10.52 -9.06
#